data_a98e81487061cbf11ac9690eca4176bc
#
_entry.id   a98e81487061cbf11ac9690eca4176bc
#
_cell.length_a   1.000
_cell.length_b   1.000
_cell.length_c   1.000
_cell.angle_alpha   90.00
_cell.angle_beta   90.00
_cell.angle_gamma   90.00
#
_symmetry.space_group_name_H-M   'P 1'
#
loop_
_entity.id
_entity.type
_entity.pdbx_description
1 polymer ?
#
loop_
_entity_poly.entity_id
_entity_poly.type
_entity_poly.pdbx_seq_one_letter_code
_entity_poly.pdbx_strand_id
1 'polypeptide(L)'
;MKGENFTLITGASMGIGRAFAMASAARGFNLILVALPDGQLAEVQTEILSKWKVKVLTFTVDLTQEDAVKALFDFCIEKQLSIDGLINNAGIGTGGRFENISLEKQLQIIDLNNKVLVRMCHYFLPLLKLQEKAYILNMSSMEANLPLPYKAVYTGSKNFVYAFSLALREELKSGPVTVSVVCPGPVVTNAEGLQRMKAHGSRAKLVVLMPDEVAEIGLKGLLKGKTIIIPGKINWVLVKLSRLFPTTTKMRLLERLFRVYSTH
;
A
#
# COMPACT_ATOMS: atom_id res chain seq x y z
N MET A 1 6.80 -6.91 31.67
CA MET A 1 6.88 -5.59 31.02
C MET A 1 6.30 -5.79 29.63
N LYS A 2 5.23 -5.05 29.24
CA LYS A 2 4.78 -5.05 27.84
C LYS A 2 5.95 -4.53 27.00
N GLY A 3 6.47 -5.34 26.10
CA GLY A 3 7.53 -4.91 25.19
C GLY A 3 7.05 -3.72 24.35
N GLU A 4 7.97 -2.86 23.97
CA GLU A 4 7.66 -1.75 23.07
C GLU A 4 7.30 -2.31 21.69
N ASN A 5 6.03 -2.14 21.29
CA ASN A 5 5.55 -2.63 20.02
C ASN A 5 5.97 -1.73 18.85
N PHE A 6 6.24 -2.33 17.72
CA PHE A 6 6.63 -1.66 16.48
C PHE A 6 5.64 -1.95 15.36
N THR A 7 5.37 -0.94 14.55
CA THR A 7 4.66 -1.07 13.27
C THR A 7 5.67 -1.02 12.13
N LEU A 8 5.71 -2.06 11.31
CA LEU A 8 6.58 -2.18 10.15
C LEU A 8 5.87 -1.61 8.91
N ILE A 9 6.54 -0.73 8.17
CA ILE A 9 5.99 -0.05 6.97
C ILE A 9 6.95 -0.23 5.80
N THR A 10 6.48 -0.87 4.71
CA THR A 10 7.26 -1.04 3.49
C THR A 10 7.03 0.10 2.50
N GLY A 11 8.07 0.48 1.72
CA GLY A 11 8.01 1.62 0.80
C GLY A 11 7.86 2.95 1.55
N ALA A 12 8.54 3.09 2.70
CA ALA A 12 8.35 4.19 3.63
C ALA A 12 9.13 5.48 3.28
N SER A 13 9.98 5.47 2.25
CA SER A 13 10.83 6.61 1.90
C SER A 13 10.07 7.76 1.22
N MET A 14 8.98 7.49 0.52
CA MET A 14 8.22 8.49 -0.23
C MET A 14 6.71 8.21 -0.30
N GLY A 15 5.97 9.17 -0.85
CA GLY A 15 4.55 9.01 -1.20
C GLY A 15 3.68 8.56 -0.04
N ILE A 16 2.82 7.58 -0.29
CA ILE A 16 1.83 7.07 0.69
C ILE A 16 2.53 6.38 1.86
N GLY A 17 3.65 5.67 1.62
CA GLY A 17 4.39 4.98 2.70
C GLY A 17 5.00 5.96 3.70
N ARG A 18 5.63 7.04 3.21
CA ARG A 18 6.11 8.13 4.05
C ARG A 18 4.95 8.77 4.84
N ALA A 19 3.83 9.02 4.19
CA ALA A 19 2.66 9.57 4.85
C ALA A 19 2.11 8.64 5.95
N PHE A 20 2.09 7.31 5.73
CA PHE A 20 1.77 6.35 6.79
C PHE A 20 2.78 6.40 7.94
N ALA A 21 4.08 6.53 7.67
CA ALA A 21 5.10 6.64 8.70
C ALA A 21 4.86 7.89 9.59
N MET A 22 4.62 9.05 8.97
CA MET A 22 4.30 10.29 9.68
C MET A 22 3.01 10.17 10.51
N ALA A 23 1.93 9.66 9.92
CA ALA A 23 0.65 9.52 10.58
C ALA A 23 0.68 8.51 11.74
N SER A 24 1.51 7.47 11.64
CA SER A 24 1.72 6.47 12.70
C SER A 24 2.56 7.06 13.84
N ALA A 25 3.65 7.76 13.52
CA ALA A 25 4.49 8.44 14.52
C ALA A 25 3.71 9.50 15.31
N ALA A 26 2.85 10.27 14.64
CA ALA A 26 1.96 11.25 15.27
C ALA A 26 0.98 10.62 16.27
N ARG A 27 0.74 9.31 16.18
CA ARG A 27 -0.08 8.52 17.11
C ARG A 27 0.74 7.79 18.18
N GLY A 28 2.05 8.05 18.23
CA GLY A 28 2.95 7.46 19.22
C GLY A 28 3.41 6.03 18.88
N PHE A 29 3.26 5.57 17.64
CA PHE A 29 3.72 4.25 17.24
C PHE A 29 5.24 4.26 17.00
N ASN A 30 5.95 3.27 17.55
CA ASN A 30 7.32 3.02 17.16
C ASN A 30 7.32 2.34 15.78
N LEU A 31 8.33 2.61 14.98
CA LEU A 31 8.33 2.27 13.56
C LEU A 31 9.57 1.47 13.14
N ILE A 32 9.35 0.53 12.23
CA ILE A 32 10.40 -0.05 11.39
C ILE A 32 10.09 0.37 9.96
N LEU A 33 10.91 1.25 9.41
CA LEU A 33 10.74 1.78 8.07
C LEU A 33 11.61 1.00 7.09
N VAL A 34 11.00 0.52 6.01
CA VAL A 34 11.67 -0.30 4.99
C VAL A 34 11.53 0.35 3.62
N ALA A 35 12.64 0.56 2.93
CA ALA A 35 12.67 1.07 1.56
C ALA A 35 13.96 0.68 0.84
N LEU A 36 14.06 1.04 -0.43
CA LEU A 36 15.27 0.92 -1.22
C LEU A 36 16.42 1.78 -0.64
N PRO A 37 17.69 1.45 -0.90
CA PRO A 37 18.85 2.20 -0.44
C PRO A 37 19.08 3.48 -1.26
N ASP A 38 18.09 4.40 -1.25
CA ASP A 38 18.09 5.67 -2.00
C ASP A 38 18.42 6.91 -1.12
N GLY A 39 18.74 6.70 0.16
CA GLY A 39 19.05 7.76 1.13
C GLY A 39 17.83 8.48 1.71
N GLN A 40 16.69 8.47 1.07
CA GLN A 40 15.48 9.20 1.50
C GLN A 40 14.90 8.66 2.82
N LEU A 41 15.15 7.39 3.14
CA LEU A 41 14.65 6.77 4.36
C LEU A 41 15.24 7.40 5.62
N ALA A 42 16.53 7.80 5.58
CA ALA A 42 17.20 8.49 6.68
C ALA A 42 16.62 9.90 6.93
N GLU A 43 16.21 10.59 5.87
CA GLU A 43 15.55 11.89 5.99
C GLU A 43 14.19 11.75 6.68
N VAL A 44 13.40 10.73 6.29
CA VAL A 44 12.11 10.43 6.92
C VAL A 44 12.28 10.09 8.39
N GLN A 45 13.28 9.26 8.75
CA GLN A 45 13.61 8.94 10.14
C GLN A 45 13.94 10.22 10.93
N THR A 46 14.83 11.06 10.41
CA THR A 46 15.24 12.32 11.05
C THR A 46 14.04 13.24 11.28
N GLU A 47 13.20 13.40 10.28
CA GLU A 47 11.99 14.22 10.37
C GLU A 47 11.03 13.71 11.44
N ILE A 48 10.81 12.40 11.52
CA ILE A 48 9.93 11.81 12.53
C ILE A 48 10.49 12.05 13.93
N LEU A 49 11.77 11.76 14.15
CA LEU A 49 12.43 11.90 15.45
C LEU A 49 12.49 13.36 15.92
N SER A 50 12.50 14.33 15.00
CA SER A 50 12.45 15.75 15.33
C SER A 50 11.07 16.21 15.83
N LYS A 51 10.00 15.50 15.48
CA LYS A 51 8.62 15.92 15.77
C LYS A 51 7.94 15.12 16.88
N TRP A 52 8.30 13.84 17.03
CA TRP A 52 7.60 12.91 17.94
C TRP A 52 8.57 12.09 18.78
N LYS A 53 8.16 11.80 20.02
CA LYS A 53 8.92 10.93 20.94
C LYS A 53 8.58 9.45 20.68
N VAL A 54 9.07 8.91 19.57
CA VAL A 54 8.90 7.51 19.17
C VAL A 54 10.24 6.90 18.79
N LYS A 55 10.34 5.58 18.78
CA LYS A 55 11.52 4.88 18.26
C LYS A 55 11.30 4.60 16.77
N VAL A 56 12.34 4.85 15.97
CA VAL A 56 12.33 4.60 14.53
C VAL A 56 13.58 3.84 14.15
N LEU A 57 13.40 2.64 13.65
CA LEU A 57 14.43 1.81 13.03
C LEU A 57 14.28 1.87 11.51
N THR A 58 15.37 1.79 10.80
CA THR A 58 15.36 1.74 9.32
C THR A 58 16.02 0.46 8.84
N PHE A 59 15.48 -0.11 7.77
CA PHE A 59 16.05 -1.26 7.08
C PHE A 59 16.00 -1.01 5.58
N THR A 60 17.17 -0.82 4.96
CA THR A 60 17.29 -0.51 3.53
C THR A 60 17.54 -1.79 2.75
N VAL A 61 16.61 -2.13 1.85
CA VAL A 61 16.69 -3.34 1.05
C VAL A 61 15.78 -3.26 -0.19
N ASP A 62 16.18 -3.91 -1.27
CA ASP A 62 15.26 -4.24 -2.36
C ASP A 62 14.49 -5.51 -1.99
N LEU A 63 13.21 -5.34 -1.63
CA LEU A 63 12.33 -6.44 -1.21
C LEU A 63 12.08 -7.48 -2.31
N THR A 64 12.38 -7.19 -3.58
CA THR A 64 12.22 -8.15 -4.69
C THR A 64 13.31 -9.22 -4.70
N GLN A 65 14.44 -8.96 -4.04
CA GLN A 65 15.50 -9.96 -3.88
C GLN A 65 15.00 -11.15 -3.06
N GLU A 66 15.51 -12.35 -3.38
CA GLU A 66 14.96 -13.61 -2.88
C GLU A 66 14.92 -13.70 -1.35
N ASP A 67 16.03 -13.35 -0.69
CA ASP A 67 16.19 -13.45 0.77
C ASP A 67 15.88 -12.14 1.51
N ALA A 68 15.48 -11.07 0.82
CA ALA A 68 15.33 -9.75 1.41
C ALA A 68 14.29 -9.71 2.55
N VAL A 69 13.14 -10.35 2.35
CA VAL A 69 12.08 -10.40 3.37
C VAL A 69 12.51 -11.27 4.55
N LYS A 70 13.23 -12.37 4.30
CA LYS A 70 13.80 -13.19 5.35
C LYS A 70 14.84 -12.43 6.17
N ALA A 71 15.76 -11.71 5.52
CA ALA A 71 16.76 -10.88 6.20
C ALA A 71 16.11 -9.80 7.07
N LEU A 72 15.03 -9.17 6.61
CA LEU A 72 14.26 -8.22 7.41
C LEU A 72 13.60 -8.89 8.63
N PHE A 73 13.06 -10.09 8.45
CA PHE A 73 12.50 -10.88 9.55
C PHE A 73 13.58 -11.25 10.57
N ASP A 74 14.72 -11.79 10.11
CA ASP A 74 15.85 -12.17 10.96
C ASP A 74 16.37 -10.95 11.76
N PHE A 75 16.49 -9.78 11.13
CA PHE A 75 16.81 -8.52 11.80
C PHE A 75 15.84 -8.21 12.97
N CYS A 76 14.55 -8.41 12.76
CA CYS A 76 13.56 -8.20 13.83
C CYS A 76 13.72 -9.21 14.97
N ILE A 77 14.00 -10.47 14.66
CA ILE A 77 14.23 -11.53 15.66
C ILE A 77 15.51 -11.26 16.46
N GLU A 78 16.64 -10.97 15.80
CA GLU A 78 17.91 -10.69 16.46
C GLU A 78 17.84 -9.49 17.40
N LYS A 79 17.08 -8.47 17.04
CA LYS A 79 16.82 -7.29 17.89
C LYS A 79 15.69 -7.50 18.90
N GLN A 80 15.09 -8.67 18.94
CA GLN A 80 13.98 -9.02 19.84
C GLN A 80 12.81 -8.01 19.78
N LEU A 81 12.49 -7.55 18.56
CA LEU A 81 11.44 -6.54 18.35
C LEU A 81 10.04 -7.16 18.43
N SER A 82 9.18 -6.57 19.23
CA SER A 82 7.75 -6.93 19.28
C SER A 82 7.02 -6.21 18.14
N ILE A 83 6.42 -6.96 17.21
CA ILE A 83 5.73 -6.40 16.03
C ILE A 83 4.22 -6.57 16.23
N ASP A 84 3.47 -5.46 16.26
CA ASP A 84 2.01 -5.44 16.35
C ASP A 84 1.32 -4.89 15.10
N GLY A 85 2.09 -4.28 14.18
CA GLY A 85 1.56 -3.71 12.94
C GLY A 85 2.41 -4.04 11.73
N LEU A 86 1.74 -4.37 10.62
CA LEU A 86 2.37 -4.59 9.31
C LEU A 86 1.62 -3.79 8.25
N ILE A 87 2.26 -2.76 7.68
CA ILE A 87 1.74 -1.95 6.58
C ILE A 87 2.49 -2.31 5.30
N ASN A 88 1.90 -3.17 4.50
CA ASN A 88 2.41 -3.58 3.19
C ASN A 88 2.02 -2.52 2.15
N ASN A 89 2.86 -1.49 2.02
CA ASN A 89 2.62 -0.37 1.12
C ASN A 89 3.53 -0.40 -0.12
N ALA A 90 4.71 -0.99 -0.06
CA ALA A 90 5.62 -1.08 -1.20
C ALA A 90 4.90 -1.62 -2.45
N GLY A 91 5.08 -0.94 -3.57
CA GLY A 91 4.45 -1.33 -4.82
C GLY A 91 4.75 -0.35 -5.93
N ILE A 92 4.71 -0.86 -7.15
CA ILE A 92 4.92 -0.09 -8.39
C ILE A 92 3.77 -0.34 -9.36
N GLY A 93 3.64 0.55 -10.32
CA GLY A 93 2.68 0.43 -11.41
C GLY A 93 3.23 0.97 -12.72
N THR A 94 2.60 0.58 -13.80
CA THR A 94 2.89 1.12 -15.13
C THR A 94 1.60 1.23 -15.93
N GLY A 95 1.62 2.02 -16.99
CA GLY A 95 0.54 2.13 -17.96
C GLY A 95 1.12 2.13 -19.37
N GLY A 96 0.36 1.65 -20.35
CA GLY A 96 0.73 1.52 -21.75
C GLY A 96 0.07 0.29 -22.37
N ARG A 97 0.23 0.12 -23.68
CA ARG A 97 -0.17 -1.12 -24.36
C ARG A 97 0.63 -2.29 -23.82
N PHE A 98 -0.03 -3.41 -23.59
CA PHE A 98 0.60 -4.59 -22.98
C PHE A 98 1.86 -5.02 -23.74
N GLU A 99 1.79 -5.05 -25.06
CA GLU A 99 2.89 -5.42 -25.95
C GLU A 99 4.07 -4.44 -25.96
N ASN A 100 3.86 -3.18 -25.54
CA ASN A 100 4.89 -2.14 -25.51
C ASN A 100 5.62 -2.04 -24.16
N ILE A 101 5.14 -2.72 -23.13
CA ILE A 101 5.78 -2.75 -21.81
C ILE A 101 6.71 -3.95 -21.76
N SER A 102 7.97 -3.76 -21.41
CA SER A 102 8.93 -4.86 -21.34
C SER A 102 8.48 -5.94 -20.34
N LEU A 103 8.80 -7.19 -20.63
CA LEU A 103 8.44 -8.33 -19.78
C LEU A 103 9.02 -8.17 -18.36
N GLU A 104 10.28 -7.69 -18.26
CA GLU A 104 10.93 -7.48 -16.96
C GLU A 104 10.12 -6.52 -16.10
N LYS A 105 9.64 -5.41 -16.70
CA LYS A 105 8.83 -4.42 -15.96
C LYS A 105 7.49 -4.97 -15.53
N GLN A 106 6.88 -5.80 -16.37
CA GLN A 106 5.62 -6.48 -16.01
C GLN A 106 5.83 -7.49 -14.88
N LEU A 107 6.91 -8.29 -14.92
CA LEU A 107 7.23 -9.25 -13.88
C LEU A 107 7.63 -8.56 -12.57
N GLN A 108 8.38 -7.45 -12.64
CA GLN A 108 8.73 -6.64 -11.48
C GLN A 108 7.49 -6.15 -10.71
N ILE A 109 6.39 -5.82 -11.40
CA ILE A 109 5.12 -5.47 -10.75
C ILE A 109 4.58 -6.65 -9.95
N ILE A 110 4.61 -7.86 -10.51
CA ILE A 110 4.14 -9.07 -9.82
C ILE A 110 5.05 -9.39 -8.64
N ASP A 111 6.36 -9.31 -8.83
CA ASP A 111 7.32 -9.61 -7.77
C ASP A 111 7.13 -8.68 -6.58
N LEU A 112 7.10 -7.36 -6.80
CA LEU A 112 6.98 -6.41 -5.70
C LEU A 112 5.55 -6.36 -5.11
N ASN A 113 4.51 -6.28 -5.96
CA ASN A 113 3.16 -6.08 -5.46
C ASN A 113 2.53 -7.35 -4.85
N ASN A 114 2.95 -8.55 -5.31
CA ASN A 114 2.31 -9.81 -4.92
C ASN A 114 3.25 -10.76 -4.17
N LYS A 115 4.39 -11.15 -4.74
CA LYS A 115 5.30 -12.09 -4.06
C LYS A 115 5.82 -11.51 -2.75
N VAL A 116 6.27 -10.25 -2.75
CA VAL A 116 6.71 -9.56 -1.52
C VAL A 116 5.58 -9.50 -0.49
N LEU A 117 4.36 -9.15 -0.89
CA LEU A 117 3.20 -9.13 0.02
C LEU A 117 3.00 -10.49 0.70
N VAL A 118 3.00 -11.58 -0.09
CA VAL A 118 2.81 -12.94 0.46
C VAL A 118 3.93 -13.30 1.43
N ARG A 119 5.19 -13.05 1.05
CA ARG A 119 6.36 -13.29 1.92
C ARG A 119 6.28 -12.48 3.21
N MET A 120 5.94 -11.18 3.14
CA MET A 120 5.78 -10.32 4.33
C MET A 120 4.69 -10.87 5.26
N CYS A 121 3.53 -11.20 4.73
CA CYS A 121 2.47 -11.78 5.55
C CYS A 121 2.88 -13.13 6.14
N HIS A 122 3.52 -14.01 5.37
CA HIS A 122 3.95 -15.33 5.81
C HIS A 122 4.96 -15.26 6.96
N TYR A 123 6.04 -14.47 6.82
CA TYR A 123 7.07 -14.36 7.83
C TYR A 123 6.60 -13.63 9.10
N PHE A 124 5.82 -12.55 8.96
CA PHE A 124 5.46 -11.71 10.09
C PHE A 124 4.17 -12.16 10.83
N LEU A 125 3.31 -12.96 10.19
CA LEU A 125 2.08 -13.45 10.82
C LEU A 125 2.31 -14.18 12.15
N PRO A 126 3.32 -15.05 12.32
CA PRO A 126 3.60 -15.68 13.61
C PRO A 126 3.87 -14.66 14.73
N LEU A 127 4.64 -13.59 14.47
CA LEU A 127 4.92 -12.54 15.46
C LEU A 127 3.67 -11.72 15.80
N LEU A 128 2.85 -11.40 14.80
CA LEU A 128 1.59 -10.69 15.00
C LEU A 128 0.59 -11.50 15.82
N LYS A 129 0.58 -12.83 15.69
CA LYS A 129 -0.28 -13.72 16.48
C LYS A 129 0.10 -13.80 17.97
N LEU A 130 1.32 -13.41 18.34
CA LEU A 130 1.76 -13.36 19.74
C LEU A 130 1.26 -12.12 20.48
N GLN A 131 0.71 -11.13 19.76
CA GLN A 131 0.23 -9.88 20.33
C GLN A 131 -1.21 -10.03 20.86
N GLU A 132 -1.58 -9.22 21.86
CA GLU A 132 -2.98 -9.13 22.31
C GLU A 132 -3.88 -8.58 21.20
N LYS A 133 -3.33 -7.68 20.36
CA LYS A 133 -3.99 -7.05 19.22
C LYS A 133 -2.96 -6.66 18.19
N ALA A 134 -3.18 -7.09 16.97
CA ALA A 134 -2.28 -6.79 15.87
C ALA A 134 -3.04 -6.44 14.57
N TYR A 135 -2.32 -5.82 13.63
CA TYR A 135 -2.90 -5.29 12.42
C TYR A 135 -2.05 -5.61 11.19
N ILE A 136 -2.73 -5.96 10.10
CA ILE A 136 -2.15 -6.00 8.74
C ILE A 136 -2.94 -5.02 7.88
N LEU A 137 -2.25 -4.08 7.23
CA LEU A 137 -2.83 -3.19 6.24
C LEU A 137 -2.13 -3.40 4.91
N ASN A 138 -2.91 -3.82 3.91
CA ASN A 138 -2.40 -4.07 2.56
C ASN A 138 -2.84 -2.96 1.61
N MET A 139 -1.89 -2.42 0.84
CA MET A 139 -2.14 -1.35 -0.12
C MET A 139 -2.54 -1.91 -1.48
N SER A 140 -3.84 -1.89 -1.75
CA SER A 140 -4.42 -2.19 -3.06
C SER A 140 -4.64 -0.90 -3.88
N SER A 141 -5.68 -0.83 -4.68
CA SER A 141 -6.12 0.31 -5.47
C SER A 141 -7.62 0.20 -5.73
N MET A 142 -8.30 1.31 -6.01
CA MET A 142 -9.66 1.26 -6.55
C MET A 142 -9.73 0.49 -7.88
N GLU A 143 -8.62 0.41 -8.60
CA GLU A 143 -8.46 -0.34 -9.84
C GLU A 143 -8.65 -1.86 -9.64
N ALA A 144 -8.49 -2.37 -8.43
CA ALA A 144 -8.83 -3.75 -8.09
C ALA A 144 -10.33 -4.06 -8.32
N ASN A 145 -11.19 -3.06 -8.19
CA ASN A 145 -12.63 -3.17 -8.43
C ASN A 145 -13.05 -2.66 -9.82
N LEU A 146 -12.15 -1.95 -10.49
CA LEU A 146 -12.33 -1.31 -11.79
C LEU A 146 -11.12 -1.65 -12.67
N PRO A 147 -11.07 -2.84 -13.30
CA PRO A 147 -9.97 -3.19 -14.18
C PRO A 147 -9.81 -2.14 -15.27
N LEU A 148 -8.60 -1.55 -15.38
CA LEU A 148 -8.34 -0.52 -16.37
C LEU A 148 -7.59 -1.10 -17.56
N PRO A 149 -8.08 -0.90 -18.80
CA PRO A 149 -7.30 -1.10 -20.00
C PRO A 149 -5.98 -0.33 -19.95
N TYR A 150 -4.96 -0.84 -20.60
CA TYR A 150 -3.59 -0.30 -20.62
C TYR A 150 -2.83 -0.39 -19.28
N LYS A 151 -3.38 -1.13 -18.30
CA LYS A 151 -2.78 -1.39 -16.98
C LYS A 151 -3.02 -2.83 -16.51
N ALA A 152 -3.08 -3.77 -17.44
CA ALA A 152 -3.53 -5.14 -17.17
C ALA A 152 -2.80 -5.80 -15.99
N VAL A 153 -1.45 -5.81 -16.01
CA VAL A 153 -0.65 -6.45 -14.95
C VAL A 153 -0.80 -5.71 -13.62
N TYR A 154 -0.75 -4.37 -13.63
CA TYR A 154 -0.93 -3.58 -12.42
C TYR A 154 -2.31 -3.82 -11.78
N THR A 155 -3.37 -3.71 -12.57
CA THR A 155 -4.74 -3.95 -12.09
C THR A 155 -4.91 -5.37 -11.57
N GLY A 156 -4.38 -6.37 -12.30
CA GLY A 156 -4.37 -7.76 -11.86
C GLY A 156 -3.63 -7.95 -10.53
N SER A 157 -2.46 -7.30 -10.36
CA SER A 157 -1.71 -7.34 -9.11
C SER A 157 -2.48 -6.73 -7.94
N LYS A 158 -3.17 -5.60 -8.15
CA LYS A 158 -3.95 -4.94 -7.10
C LYS A 158 -5.25 -5.68 -6.77
N ASN A 159 -5.83 -6.40 -7.75
CA ASN A 159 -6.95 -7.32 -7.50
C ASN A 159 -6.51 -8.53 -6.66
N PHE A 160 -5.32 -9.10 -6.94
CA PHE A 160 -4.73 -10.12 -6.08
C PHE A 160 -4.61 -9.64 -4.62
N VAL A 161 -4.01 -8.46 -4.40
CA VAL A 161 -3.87 -7.88 -3.04
C VAL A 161 -5.24 -7.74 -2.36
N TYR A 162 -6.24 -7.29 -3.10
CA TYR A 162 -7.60 -7.13 -2.58
C TYR A 162 -8.21 -8.47 -2.15
N ALA A 163 -8.24 -9.46 -3.05
CA ALA A 163 -8.81 -10.77 -2.78
C ALA A 163 -8.06 -11.52 -1.67
N PHE A 164 -6.72 -11.51 -1.72
CA PHE A 164 -5.85 -12.06 -0.68
C PHE A 164 -6.17 -11.48 0.71
N SER A 165 -6.32 -10.15 0.79
CA SER A 165 -6.59 -9.49 2.08
C SER A 165 -7.95 -9.90 2.66
N LEU A 166 -8.97 -10.05 1.83
CA LEU A 166 -10.30 -10.47 2.27
C LEU A 166 -10.29 -11.91 2.78
N ALA A 167 -9.66 -12.82 2.03
CA ALA A 167 -9.54 -14.22 2.41
C ALA A 167 -8.74 -14.38 3.72
N LEU A 168 -7.55 -13.77 3.79
CA LEU A 168 -6.70 -13.82 4.98
C LEU A 168 -7.40 -13.24 6.22
N ARG A 169 -8.21 -12.21 6.06
CA ARG A 169 -9.01 -11.66 7.15
C ARG A 169 -9.99 -12.69 7.74
N GLU A 170 -10.68 -13.44 6.89
CA GLU A 170 -11.63 -14.46 7.37
C GLU A 170 -10.93 -15.63 8.05
N GLU A 171 -9.76 -16.04 7.54
CA GLU A 171 -8.93 -17.06 8.19
C GLU A 171 -8.46 -16.65 9.59
N LEU A 172 -8.21 -15.35 9.80
CA LEU A 172 -7.65 -14.81 11.06
C LEU A 172 -8.70 -14.24 12.02
N LYS A 173 -9.99 -14.31 11.70
CA LYS A 173 -11.05 -13.62 12.46
C LYS A 173 -11.19 -14.06 13.93
N SER A 174 -10.76 -15.27 14.26
CA SER A 174 -10.81 -15.81 15.62
C SER A 174 -9.59 -15.45 16.47
N GLY A 175 -8.60 -14.77 15.90
CA GLY A 175 -7.34 -14.42 16.54
C GLY A 175 -7.17 -12.91 16.76
N PRO A 176 -6.01 -12.50 17.24
CA PRO A 176 -5.72 -11.11 17.55
C PRO A 176 -5.45 -10.24 16.31
N VAL A 177 -5.25 -10.84 15.14
CA VAL A 177 -4.79 -10.13 13.94
C VAL A 177 -5.95 -9.65 13.10
N THR A 178 -6.05 -8.35 12.91
CA THR A 178 -7.05 -7.73 12.02
C THR A 178 -6.42 -7.34 10.69
N VAL A 179 -6.95 -7.85 9.58
CA VAL A 179 -6.50 -7.50 8.22
C VAL A 179 -7.42 -6.45 7.60
N SER A 180 -6.83 -5.40 7.03
CA SER A 180 -7.52 -4.35 6.28
C SER A 180 -6.88 -4.14 4.91
N VAL A 181 -7.69 -3.79 3.92
CA VAL A 181 -7.19 -3.41 2.59
C VAL A 181 -7.58 -1.97 2.28
N VAL A 182 -6.59 -1.15 1.89
CA VAL A 182 -6.81 0.23 1.44
C VAL A 182 -6.82 0.23 -0.08
N CYS A 183 -7.86 0.83 -0.65
CA CYS A 183 -8.10 0.93 -2.09
C CYS A 183 -8.20 2.41 -2.50
N PRO A 184 -7.09 3.15 -2.57
CA PRO A 184 -7.12 4.55 -2.95
C PRO A 184 -7.46 4.71 -4.43
N GLY A 185 -8.06 5.85 -4.77
CA GLY A 185 -8.12 6.37 -6.11
C GLY A 185 -6.76 6.93 -6.57
N PRO A 186 -6.74 7.79 -7.58
CA PRO A 186 -5.52 8.47 -7.99
C PRO A 186 -4.92 9.28 -6.83
N VAL A 187 -3.60 9.16 -6.63
CA VAL A 187 -2.85 9.86 -5.56
C VAL A 187 -1.64 10.56 -6.19
N VAL A 188 -1.38 11.78 -5.76
CA VAL A 188 -0.19 12.53 -6.16
C VAL A 188 0.99 12.05 -5.31
N THR A 189 1.79 11.14 -5.84
CA THR A 189 2.94 10.57 -5.10
C THR A 189 4.28 11.20 -5.49
N ASN A 190 4.32 11.98 -6.59
CA ASN A 190 5.54 12.62 -7.09
C ASN A 190 5.21 13.93 -7.84
N ALA A 191 6.25 14.68 -8.21
CA ALA A 191 6.12 15.97 -8.91
C ALA A 191 5.40 15.85 -10.27
N GLU A 192 5.60 14.75 -10.99
CA GLU A 192 4.95 14.49 -12.27
C GLU A 192 3.43 14.28 -12.10
N GLY A 193 3.03 13.54 -11.06
CA GLY A 193 1.61 13.39 -10.67
C GLY A 193 0.96 14.73 -10.33
N LEU A 194 1.71 15.64 -9.68
CA LEU A 194 1.24 16.97 -9.36
C LEU A 194 1.03 17.83 -10.64
N GLN A 195 1.95 17.75 -11.58
CA GLN A 195 1.80 18.43 -12.89
C GLN A 195 0.61 17.90 -13.68
N ARG A 196 0.44 16.58 -13.76
CA ARG A 196 -0.73 15.94 -14.40
C ARG A 196 -2.04 16.38 -13.74
N MET A 197 -2.11 16.41 -12.40
CA MET A 197 -3.29 16.89 -11.68
C MET A 197 -3.61 18.34 -12.04
N LYS A 198 -2.61 19.23 -12.11
CA LYS A 198 -2.79 20.65 -12.50
C LYS A 198 -3.31 20.78 -13.93
N ALA A 199 -2.81 19.96 -14.86
CA ALA A 199 -3.22 19.96 -16.28
C ALA A 199 -4.68 19.49 -16.47
N HIS A 200 -5.20 18.58 -15.65
CA HIS A 200 -6.56 18.05 -15.74
C HIS A 200 -7.64 18.92 -15.08
N GLY A 201 -7.29 20.07 -14.52
CA GLY A 201 -8.22 21.09 -14.02
C GLY A 201 -8.99 20.70 -12.73
N SER A 202 -10.07 21.47 -12.45
CA SER A 202 -10.81 21.37 -11.17
C SER A 202 -11.52 20.02 -10.95
N ARG A 203 -11.90 19.30 -12.01
CA ARG A 203 -12.56 17.99 -11.90
C ARG A 203 -11.63 16.89 -11.37
N ALA A 204 -10.33 16.95 -11.71
CA ALA A 204 -9.34 16.02 -11.21
C ALA A 204 -9.15 16.16 -9.69
N LYS A 205 -9.22 17.39 -9.16
CA LYS A 205 -9.10 17.67 -7.72
C LYS A 205 -10.17 16.97 -6.85
N LEU A 206 -11.30 16.60 -7.43
CA LEU A 206 -12.37 15.92 -6.70
C LEU A 206 -12.10 14.43 -6.45
N VAL A 207 -11.26 13.82 -7.28
CA VAL A 207 -10.99 12.36 -7.26
C VAL A 207 -9.57 12.07 -6.78
N VAL A 208 -8.63 12.97 -7.09
CA VAL A 208 -7.22 12.84 -6.72
C VAL A 208 -7.02 13.23 -5.26
N LEU A 209 -6.32 12.38 -4.50
CA LEU A 209 -6.01 12.61 -3.09
C LEU A 209 -4.53 12.88 -2.89
N MET A 210 -4.20 13.53 -1.78
CA MET A 210 -2.83 13.64 -1.31
C MET A 210 -2.45 12.42 -0.48
N PRO A 211 -1.15 12.02 -0.44
CA PRO A 211 -0.68 10.90 0.35
C PRO A 211 -1.11 10.94 1.80
N ASP A 212 -1.06 12.12 2.42
CA ASP A 212 -1.43 12.32 3.83
C ASP A 212 -2.91 12.01 4.10
N GLU A 213 -3.80 12.41 3.18
CA GLU A 213 -5.23 12.09 3.29
C GLU A 213 -5.48 10.57 3.21
N VAL A 214 -4.75 9.89 2.31
CA VAL A 214 -4.85 8.43 2.18
C VAL A 214 -4.34 7.73 3.44
N ALA A 215 -3.21 8.17 3.99
CA ALA A 215 -2.62 7.61 5.19
C ALA A 215 -3.54 7.81 6.42
N GLU A 216 -4.05 9.03 6.61
CA GLU A 216 -4.96 9.34 7.72
C GLU A 216 -6.25 8.51 7.68
N ILE A 217 -6.90 8.43 6.51
CA ILE A 217 -8.12 7.65 6.33
C ILE A 217 -7.83 6.15 6.46
N GLY A 218 -6.69 5.70 5.90
CA GLY A 218 -6.23 4.33 5.96
C GLY A 218 -5.99 3.87 7.39
N LEU A 219 -5.19 4.63 8.13
CA LEU A 219 -4.83 4.31 9.51
C LEU A 219 -6.05 4.37 10.45
N LYS A 220 -6.88 5.41 10.30
CA LYS A 220 -8.14 5.51 11.06
C LYS A 220 -9.10 4.36 10.76
N GLY A 221 -9.16 3.90 9.51
CA GLY A 221 -9.95 2.75 9.12
C GLY A 221 -9.42 1.44 9.70
N LEU A 222 -8.09 1.23 9.65
CA LEU A 222 -7.39 0.09 10.23
C LEU A 222 -7.68 -0.04 11.74
N LEU A 223 -7.46 1.04 12.48
CA LEU A 223 -7.65 1.06 13.94
C LEU A 223 -9.12 0.84 14.35
N LYS A 224 -10.07 1.15 13.46
CA LYS A 224 -11.50 0.83 13.61
C LYS A 224 -11.88 -0.58 13.13
N GLY A 225 -10.92 -1.39 12.69
CA GLY A 225 -11.14 -2.74 12.20
C GLY A 225 -11.92 -2.84 10.88
N LYS A 226 -11.92 -1.79 10.05
CA LYS A 226 -12.59 -1.82 8.74
C LYS A 226 -11.92 -2.80 7.80
N THR A 227 -12.70 -3.63 7.12
CA THR A 227 -12.19 -4.61 6.13
C THR A 227 -11.66 -3.90 4.88
N ILE A 228 -12.49 -3.06 4.27
CA ILE A 228 -12.19 -2.34 3.03
C ILE A 228 -12.22 -0.85 3.31
N ILE A 229 -11.16 -0.16 2.96
CA ILE A 229 -11.01 1.28 3.16
C ILE A 229 -10.81 1.93 1.80
N ILE A 230 -11.76 2.71 1.34
CA ILE A 230 -11.70 3.46 0.08
C ILE A 230 -11.60 4.95 0.44
N PRO A 231 -10.40 5.55 0.38
CA PRO A 231 -10.22 6.97 0.62
C PRO A 231 -10.94 7.83 -0.43
N GLY A 232 -11.59 8.91 0.04
CA GLY A 232 -12.34 9.82 -0.81
C GLY A 232 -13.80 9.39 -1.05
N LYS A 233 -14.76 10.27 -0.69
CA LYS A 233 -16.20 9.99 -0.85
C LYS A 233 -16.57 9.70 -2.29
N ILE A 234 -16.03 10.47 -3.24
CA ILE A 234 -16.31 10.29 -4.67
C ILE A 234 -15.74 8.96 -5.17
N ASN A 235 -14.52 8.59 -4.78
CA ASN A 235 -13.91 7.31 -5.12
C ASN A 235 -14.76 6.14 -4.61
N TRP A 236 -15.27 6.24 -3.39
CA TRP A 236 -16.17 5.25 -2.81
C TRP A 236 -17.47 5.12 -3.63
N VAL A 237 -18.10 6.24 -4.00
CA VAL A 237 -19.32 6.25 -4.83
C VAL A 237 -19.03 5.62 -6.19
N LEU A 238 -17.94 5.99 -6.87
CA LEU A 238 -17.56 5.45 -8.16
C LEU A 238 -17.38 3.92 -8.12
N VAL A 239 -16.69 3.40 -7.10
CA VAL A 239 -16.51 1.95 -6.91
C VAL A 239 -17.86 1.26 -6.66
N LYS A 240 -18.76 1.85 -5.87
CA LYS A 240 -20.09 1.30 -5.62
C LYS A 240 -20.95 1.27 -6.88
N LEU A 241 -21.02 2.39 -7.61
CA LEU A 241 -21.81 2.50 -8.84
C LEU A 241 -21.27 1.55 -9.93
N SER A 242 -19.95 1.39 -10.02
CA SER A 242 -19.37 0.49 -11.04
C SER A 242 -19.82 -0.97 -10.93
N ARG A 243 -20.25 -1.40 -9.75
CA ARG A 243 -20.76 -2.76 -9.50
C ARG A 243 -22.14 -2.99 -10.11
N LEU A 244 -22.87 -1.92 -10.43
CA LEU A 244 -24.23 -2.01 -11.01
C LEU A 244 -24.19 -2.21 -12.54
N PHE A 245 -23.07 -1.97 -13.18
CA PHE A 245 -22.94 -2.10 -14.64
C PHE A 245 -22.40 -3.47 -15.04
N PRO A 246 -22.93 -4.07 -16.14
CA PRO A 246 -22.35 -5.26 -16.74
C PRO A 246 -20.88 -5.07 -17.09
N THR A 247 -20.06 -6.09 -16.87
CA THR A 247 -18.61 -6.02 -17.05
C THR A 247 -18.23 -5.56 -18.46
N THR A 248 -18.87 -6.07 -19.50
CA THR A 248 -18.61 -5.70 -20.89
C THR A 248 -18.83 -4.23 -21.18
N THR A 249 -19.95 -3.66 -20.70
CA THR A 249 -20.28 -2.24 -20.85
C THR A 249 -19.27 -1.36 -20.12
N LYS A 250 -18.95 -1.74 -18.90
CA LYS A 250 -17.93 -1.06 -18.07
C LYS A 250 -16.56 -1.06 -18.76
N MET A 251 -16.12 -2.21 -19.31
CA MET A 251 -14.82 -2.30 -19.98
C MET A 251 -14.75 -1.46 -21.24
N ARG A 252 -15.81 -1.41 -22.05
CA ARG A 252 -15.86 -0.53 -23.24
C ARG A 252 -15.78 0.96 -22.86
N LEU A 253 -16.49 1.36 -21.81
CA LEU A 253 -16.43 2.74 -21.33
C LEU A 253 -15.04 3.11 -20.82
N LEU A 254 -14.44 2.26 -19.99
CA LEU A 254 -13.10 2.45 -19.44
C LEU A 254 -12.04 2.48 -20.55
N GLU A 255 -12.15 1.62 -21.58
CA GLU A 255 -11.25 1.64 -22.72
C GLU A 255 -11.26 3.00 -23.43
N ARG A 256 -12.44 3.56 -23.68
CA ARG A 256 -12.54 4.90 -24.30
C ARG A 256 -11.95 6.01 -23.44
N LEU A 257 -12.18 5.96 -22.12
CA LEU A 257 -11.68 6.96 -21.17
C LEU A 257 -10.16 6.90 -21.00
N PHE A 258 -9.58 5.70 -21.02
CA PHE A 258 -8.16 5.46 -20.76
C PHE A 258 -7.32 5.25 -22.02
N ARG A 259 -7.90 5.41 -23.20
CA ARG A 259 -7.19 5.31 -24.49
C ARG A 259 -6.00 6.27 -24.62
N VAL A 260 -6.01 7.36 -23.86
CA VAL A 260 -4.86 8.29 -23.79
C VAL A 260 -3.56 7.59 -23.34
N TYR A 261 -3.64 6.50 -22.60
CA TYR A 261 -2.48 5.67 -22.21
C TYR A 261 -2.00 4.74 -23.33
N SER A 262 -2.70 4.63 -24.46
CA SER A 262 -2.29 3.78 -25.59
C SER A 262 -1.18 4.39 -26.44
N THR A 263 -0.90 5.68 -26.28
CA THR A 263 0.06 6.45 -27.08
C THR A 263 1.45 6.57 -26.44
N HIS A 264 1.64 5.94 -25.29
CA HIS A 264 2.93 5.91 -24.56
C HIS A 264 3.52 4.52 -24.50
#